data_cfa5f5324bbea3cbd9a04b13d5dcbe22
#
_entry.id   cfa5f5324bbea3cbd9a04b13d5dcbe22
#
_cell.length_a   1.000
_cell.length_b   1.000
_cell.length_c   1.000
_cell.angle_alpha   90.00
_cell.angle_beta   90.00
_cell.angle_gamma   90.00
#
_symmetry.space_group_name_H-M   'P 1'
#
loop_
_entity.id
_entity.type
_entity.pdbx_description
1 polymer ?
#
loop_
_entity_poly.entity_id
_entity_poly.type
_entity_poly.pdbx_seq_one_letter_code
_entity_poly.pdbx_strand_id
1 'polypeptide(L)'
;MCVPCHFGLESVLAYEIKKIGGENLTTTDGKISFEGGFDVLAKANLWIATGERVLIELGSFRTESFEQLFDGVMNLPLENFIGREDAFPVKGHALNSKLHSIPDCQKIIKKACVKRLEKAYGISYFEETAAKHQIQFAIHKDIATIYLDTSGVGLHKRGYRRNSNDAPIKETLAAGIVDLARVRADSVVVDPMCGSGTFLIESAYKALKVAPGLRRNFAAEQWSQIPETAWRNARAEAMDAIDRQGAFKAFGFDVDDIAVELTRNNAKKAGVGSKLTVKQQDISKYSQIEGSITIVNPPYGERMLEIKEAEELYKKMGQRLCPSKEKDRKSVV
;
A
#
# COMPACT_ATOMS: atom_id res chain seq x y z
N MET A 1 -12.51 3.75 10.28
CA MET A 1 -11.47 3.01 9.51
C MET A 1 -10.10 3.55 9.82
N CYS A 2 -9.05 2.74 9.62
CA CYS A 2 -7.65 3.14 9.83
C CYS A 2 -6.79 2.64 8.67
N VAL A 3 -5.87 3.47 8.18
CA VAL A 3 -4.95 3.12 7.09
C VAL A 3 -3.52 3.44 7.52
N PRO A 4 -2.68 2.44 7.75
CA PRO A 4 -1.24 2.62 7.96
C PRO A 4 -0.54 3.06 6.67
N CYS A 5 0.49 3.90 6.78
CA CYS A 5 1.34 4.32 5.68
C CYS A 5 2.81 4.44 6.11
N HIS A 6 3.70 4.65 5.16
CA HIS A 6 5.08 5.02 5.48
C HIS A 6 5.13 6.42 6.12
N PHE A 7 6.03 6.60 7.09
CA PHE A 7 6.27 7.89 7.73
C PHE A 7 6.61 8.97 6.69
N GLY A 8 5.99 10.15 6.86
CA GLY A 8 6.13 11.28 5.94
C GLY A 8 5.14 11.28 4.77
N LEU A 9 4.33 10.22 4.61
CA LEU A 9 3.27 10.16 3.59
C LEU A 9 1.87 10.44 4.15
N GLU A 10 1.74 10.78 5.42
CA GLU A 10 0.45 10.99 6.07
C GLU A 10 -0.36 12.09 5.38
N SER A 11 0.27 13.18 4.96
CA SER A 11 -0.43 14.27 4.26
C SER A 11 -0.95 13.86 2.88
N VAL A 12 -0.18 13.04 2.16
CA VAL A 12 -0.59 12.48 0.86
C VAL A 12 -1.77 11.53 1.06
N LEU A 13 -1.66 10.62 2.02
CA LEU A 13 -2.73 9.68 2.36
C LEU A 13 -4.01 10.42 2.82
N ALA A 14 -3.89 11.49 3.62
CA ALA A 14 -5.04 12.30 4.04
C ALA A 14 -5.78 12.90 2.83
N TYR A 15 -5.04 13.34 1.83
CA TYR A 15 -5.64 13.85 0.60
C TYR A 15 -6.34 12.75 -0.21
N GLU A 16 -5.74 11.55 -0.31
CA GLU A 16 -6.38 10.39 -0.95
C GLU A 16 -7.69 10.03 -0.25
N ILE A 17 -7.70 9.98 1.10
CA ILE A 17 -8.88 9.64 1.89
C ILE A 17 -10.00 10.68 1.71
N LYS A 18 -9.68 11.98 1.71
CA LYS A 18 -10.67 13.04 1.47
C LYS A 18 -11.31 12.91 0.09
N LYS A 19 -10.52 12.57 -0.94
CA LYS A 19 -11.04 12.41 -2.32
C LYS A 19 -12.08 11.29 -2.46
N ILE A 20 -11.97 10.25 -1.66
CA ILE A 20 -12.91 9.12 -1.69
C ILE A 20 -14.13 9.31 -0.76
N GLY A 21 -14.23 10.45 -0.08
CA GLY A 21 -15.33 10.77 0.81
C GLY A 21 -15.13 10.34 2.26
N GLY A 22 -13.89 10.14 2.70
CA GLY A 22 -13.58 9.91 4.12
C GLY A 22 -13.77 11.19 4.94
N GLU A 23 -14.36 11.05 6.11
CA GLU A 23 -14.71 12.15 7.02
C GLU A 23 -13.98 12.00 8.36
N ASN A 24 -13.96 13.05 9.18
CA ASN A 24 -13.41 13.06 10.55
C ASN A 24 -12.00 12.50 10.65
N LEU A 25 -11.09 12.94 9.75
CA LEU A 25 -9.74 12.42 9.68
C LEU A 25 -8.91 12.77 10.90
N THR A 26 -8.30 11.76 11.52
CA THR A 26 -7.31 11.92 12.59
C THR A 26 -5.97 11.36 12.12
N THR A 27 -4.99 12.24 12.01
CA THR A 27 -3.62 11.88 11.58
C THR A 27 -2.75 11.61 12.80
N THR A 28 -2.09 10.48 12.79
CA THR A 28 -1.02 10.12 13.74
C THR A 28 0.17 9.58 12.98
N ASP A 29 1.33 9.52 13.62
CA ASP A 29 2.55 9.03 12.97
C ASP A 29 2.34 7.65 12.34
N GLY A 30 2.53 7.58 11.03
CA GLY A 30 2.44 6.35 10.25
C GLY A 30 1.02 5.81 10.00
N LYS A 31 -0.06 6.55 10.34
CA LYS A 31 -1.43 6.12 10.04
C LYS A 31 -2.45 7.25 10.06
N ILE A 32 -3.56 7.04 9.37
CA ILE A 32 -4.74 7.93 9.42
C ILE A 32 -5.96 7.11 9.78
N SER A 33 -6.72 7.59 10.78
CA SER A 33 -8.06 7.12 11.10
C SER A 33 -9.09 8.08 10.50
N PHE A 34 -10.22 7.53 10.02
CA PHE A 34 -11.29 8.31 9.40
C PHE A 34 -12.62 7.57 9.48
N GLU A 35 -13.70 8.28 9.25
CA GLU A 35 -15.05 7.74 9.20
C GLU A 35 -15.56 7.62 7.76
N GLY A 36 -16.48 6.68 7.54
CA GLY A 36 -17.13 6.45 6.26
C GLY A 36 -17.92 5.15 6.25
N GLY A 37 -18.89 5.04 5.35
CA GLY A 37 -19.69 3.85 5.12
C GLY A 37 -18.95 2.78 4.30
N PHE A 38 -19.68 1.72 3.94
CA PHE A 38 -19.13 0.62 3.13
C PHE A 38 -18.72 1.06 1.71
N ASP A 39 -19.36 2.07 1.15
CA ASP A 39 -18.95 2.65 -0.14
C ASP A 39 -17.56 3.29 -0.04
N VAL A 40 -17.32 4.04 1.04
CA VAL A 40 -16.00 4.65 1.30
C VAL A 40 -14.95 3.55 1.58
N LEU A 41 -15.31 2.48 2.28
CA LEU A 41 -14.44 1.33 2.52
C LEU A 41 -14.02 0.65 1.20
N ALA A 42 -14.97 0.40 0.31
CA ALA A 42 -14.70 -0.18 -1.01
C ALA A 42 -13.80 0.75 -1.85
N LYS A 43 -14.12 2.05 -1.91
CA LYS A 43 -13.30 3.07 -2.57
C LYS A 43 -11.90 3.17 -1.96
N ALA A 44 -11.77 3.09 -0.64
CA ALA A 44 -10.48 3.12 0.05
C ALA A 44 -9.56 1.98 -0.41
N ASN A 45 -10.07 0.75 -0.45
CA ASN A 45 -9.31 -0.38 -0.95
C ASN A 45 -8.91 -0.26 -2.42
N LEU A 46 -9.75 0.34 -3.27
CA LEU A 46 -9.48 0.53 -4.69
C LEU A 46 -8.51 1.67 -4.97
N TRP A 47 -8.70 2.83 -4.33
CA TRP A 47 -8.07 4.09 -4.73
C TRP A 47 -6.85 4.49 -3.90
N ILE A 48 -6.73 4.04 -2.64
CA ILE A 48 -5.59 4.42 -1.81
C ILE A 48 -4.31 3.82 -2.41
N ALA A 49 -3.43 4.70 -2.85
CA ALA A 49 -2.15 4.34 -3.47
C ALA A 49 -1.02 4.27 -2.44
N THR A 50 -1.04 5.11 -1.40
CA THR A 50 0.06 5.27 -0.44
C THR A 50 -0.11 4.50 0.87
N GLY A 51 -1.33 3.99 1.13
CA GLY A 51 -1.63 3.19 2.31
C GLY A 51 -1.24 1.72 2.17
N GLU A 52 -0.93 1.07 3.28
CA GLU A 52 -0.52 -0.34 3.31
C GLU A 52 -1.71 -1.31 3.36
N ARG A 53 -2.79 -0.92 4.05
CA ARG A 53 -4.03 -1.68 4.25
C ARG A 53 -5.17 -0.75 4.64
N VAL A 54 -6.40 -1.20 4.40
CA VAL A 54 -7.61 -0.56 4.96
C VAL A 54 -8.13 -1.46 6.08
N LEU A 55 -8.19 -0.91 7.29
CA LEU A 55 -8.58 -1.62 8.50
C LEU A 55 -9.88 -1.02 9.07
N ILE A 56 -10.80 -1.86 9.53
CA ILE A 56 -11.93 -1.43 10.38
C ILE A 56 -11.44 -1.48 11.82
N GLU A 57 -11.48 -0.36 12.54
CA GLU A 57 -11.17 -0.33 13.95
C GLU A 57 -12.39 -0.77 14.75
N LEU A 58 -12.25 -1.86 15.52
CA LEU A 58 -13.30 -2.40 16.37
C LEU A 58 -13.34 -1.74 17.75
N GLY A 59 -12.19 -1.30 18.23
CA GLY A 59 -12.05 -0.58 19.49
C GLY A 59 -10.62 -0.53 19.98
N SER A 60 -10.42 0.38 20.95
CA SER A 60 -9.11 0.63 21.57
C SER A 60 -9.31 0.73 23.08
N PHE A 61 -8.39 0.09 23.85
CA PHE A 61 -8.47 0.04 25.30
C PHE A 61 -7.09 -0.12 25.94
N ARG A 62 -6.95 0.33 27.20
CA ARG A 62 -5.71 0.15 27.95
C ARG A 62 -5.54 -1.30 28.36
N THR A 63 -4.33 -1.82 28.26
CA THR A 63 -3.99 -3.20 28.63
C THR A 63 -2.54 -3.32 29.12
N GLU A 64 -2.37 -3.71 30.37
CA GLU A 64 -1.07 -3.95 30.99
C GLU A 64 -0.88 -5.41 31.41
N SER A 65 -1.95 -6.24 31.29
CA SER A 65 -1.94 -7.66 31.58
C SER A 65 -2.74 -8.45 30.56
N PHE A 66 -2.50 -9.77 30.48
CA PHE A 66 -3.26 -10.66 29.59
C PHE A 66 -4.74 -10.75 29.97
N GLU A 67 -5.11 -10.56 31.24
CA GLU A 67 -6.50 -10.50 31.69
C GLU A 67 -7.19 -9.27 31.11
N GLN A 68 -6.58 -8.09 31.23
CA GLN A 68 -7.11 -6.86 30.65
C GLN A 68 -7.23 -6.95 29.13
N LEU A 69 -6.25 -7.59 28.45
CA LEU A 69 -6.31 -7.83 27.02
C LEU A 69 -7.48 -8.73 26.65
N PHE A 70 -7.71 -9.81 27.41
CA PHE A 70 -8.83 -10.72 27.22
C PHE A 70 -10.17 -10.01 27.38
N ASP A 71 -10.36 -9.30 28.50
CA ASP A 71 -11.60 -8.60 28.83
C ASP A 71 -11.90 -7.49 27.83
N GLY A 72 -10.89 -6.73 27.42
CA GLY A 72 -11.03 -5.69 26.41
C GLY A 72 -11.55 -6.25 25.08
N VAL A 73 -11.00 -7.37 24.60
CA VAL A 73 -11.46 -8.03 23.38
C VAL A 73 -12.87 -8.63 23.54
N MET A 74 -13.17 -9.21 24.70
CA MET A 74 -14.51 -9.73 25.02
C MET A 74 -15.64 -8.68 24.93
N ASN A 75 -15.30 -7.41 25.15
CA ASN A 75 -16.26 -6.31 25.08
C ASN A 75 -16.50 -5.78 23.66
N LEU A 76 -15.72 -6.23 22.67
CA LEU A 76 -15.89 -5.79 21.28
C LEU A 76 -17.05 -6.53 20.58
N PRO A 77 -17.81 -5.85 19.72
CA PRO A 77 -18.97 -6.42 19.03
C PRO A 77 -18.54 -7.22 17.79
N LEU A 78 -17.80 -8.31 18.00
CA LEU A 78 -17.19 -9.12 16.93
C LEU A 78 -18.24 -9.77 16.02
N GLU A 79 -19.39 -10.13 16.57
CA GLU A 79 -20.53 -10.72 15.87
C GLU A 79 -21.16 -9.83 14.82
N ASN A 80 -20.89 -8.52 14.85
CA ASN A 80 -21.32 -7.58 13.80
C ASN A 80 -20.62 -7.83 12.46
N PHE A 81 -19.47 -8.51 12.48
CA PHE A 81 -18.66 -8.76 11.28
C PHE A 81 -18.34 -10.23 11.06
N ILE A 82 -18.17 -11.01 12.13
CA ILE A 82 -17.69 -12.39 12.04
C ILE A 82 -18.88 -13.34 12.23
N GLY A 83 -19.21 -14.09 11.21
CA GLY A 83 -20.27 -15.10 11.21
C GLY A 83 -19.86 -16.42 11.87
N ARG A 84 -20.78 -17.37 11.96
CA ARG A 84 -20.59 -18.67 12.64
C ARG A 84 -19.51 -19.55 12.00
N GLU A 85 -19.38 -19.49 10.68
CA GLU A 85 -18.48 -20.34 9.89
C GLU A 85 -17.22 -19.59 9.45
N ASP A 86 -17.13 -18.29 9.75
CA ASP A 86 -16.04 -17.45 9.29
C ASP A 86 -14.73 -17.76 10.00
N ALA A 87 -13.63 -17.67 9.25
CA ALA A 87 -12.29 -17.81 9.79
C ALA A 87 -11.77 -16.47 10.34
N PHE A 88 -11.27 -16.45 11.57
CA PHE A 88 -10.78 -15.24 12.23
C PHE A 88 -9.38 -15.41 12.83
N PRO A 89 -8.35 -15.60 11.98
CA PRO A 89 -6.96 -15.65 12.45
C PRO A 89 -6.51 -14.30 13.02
N VAL A 90 -5.59 -14.36 13.99
CA VAL A 90 -5.09 -13.18 14.69
C VAL A 90 -3.63 -12.93 14.33
N LYS A 91 -3.29 -11.69 13.95
CA LYS A 91 -1.93 -11.19 13.75
C LYS A 91 -1.78 -9.81 14.38
N GLY A 92 -0.56 -9.40 14.66
CA GLY A 92 -0.34 -8.05 15.15
C GLY A 92 1.07 -7.83 15.65
N HIS A 93 1.25 -6.73 16.35
CA HIS A 93 2.51 -6.33 16.93
C HIS A 93 2.29 -5.60 18.25
N ALA A 94 3.35 -5.58 19.07
CA ALA A 94 3.41 -4.79 20.28
C ALA A 94 4.72 -4.00 20.29
N LEU A 95 4.64 -2.74 20.68
CA LEU A 95 5.77 -1.82 20.74
C LEU A 95 5.69 -0.97 22.00
N ASN A 96 6.81 -0.84 22.73
CA ASN A 96 6.90 0.00 23.93
C ASN A 96 5.79 -0.29 24.96
N SER A 97 5.48 -1.55 25.22
CA SER A 97 4.36 -2.00 26.05
C SER A 97 4.78 -3.14 26.97
N LYS A 98 4.08 -3.29 28.10
CA LYS A 98 4.30 -4.40 29.05
C LYS A 98 4.03 -5.74 28.38
N LEU A 99 3.00 -5.84 27.56
CA LEU A 99 2.71 -7.01 26.74
C LEU A 99 3.54 -6.96 25.46
N HIS A 100 4.63 -7.71 25.40
CA HIS A 100 5.58 -7.75 24.29
C HIS A 100 5.66 -9.11 23.59
N SER A 101 5.15 -10.18 24.22
CA SER A 101 5.08 -11.52 23.59
C SER A 101 3.96 -11.57 22.55
N ILE A 102 4.31 -11.41 21.28
CA ILE A 102 3.34 -11.46 20.17
C ILE A 102 2.57 -12.79 20.15
N PRO A 103 3.23 -13.98 20.26
CA PRO A 103 2.51 -15.26 20.23
C PRO A 103 1.50 -15.40 21.39
N ASP A 104 1.81 -14.88 22.58
CA ASP A 104 0.90 -14.98 23.72
C ASP A 104 -0.27 -14.00 23.56
N CYS A 105 -0.02 -12.76 23.12
CA CYS A 105 -1.08 -11.83 22.76
C CYS A 105 -2.03 -12.43 21.71
N GLN A 106 -1.50 -13.07 20.66
CA GLN A 106 -2.31 -13.75 19.63
C GLN A 106 -3.22 -14.83 20.23
N LYS A 107 -2.67 -15.69 21.12
CA LYS A 107 -3.43 -16.76 21.80
C LYS A 107 -4.54 -16.18 22.68
N ILE A 108 -4.24 -15.16 23.48
CA ILE A 108 -5.20 -14.51 24.37
C ILE A 108 -6.32 -13.84 23.57
N ILE A 109 -5.97 -13.06 22.53
CA ILE A 109 -6.96 -12.41 21.65
C ILE A 109 -7.83 -13.47 20.97
N LYS A 110 -7.24 -14.54 20.39
CA LYS A 110 -8.00 -15.62 19.75
C LYS A 110 -8.96 -16.26 20.74
N LYS A 111 -8.50 -16.57 21.97
CA LYS A 111 -9.33 -17.15 23.04
C LYS A 111 -10.51 -16.22 23.41
N ALA A 112 -10.26 -14.92 23.53
CA ALA A 112 -11.29 -13.92 23.83
C ALA A 112 -12.32 -13.83 22.68
N CYS A 113 -11.87 -13.82 21.41
CA CYS A 113 -12.76 -13.83 20.24
C CYS A 113 -13.67 -15.07 20.23
N VAL A 114 -13.09 -16.26 20.46
CA VAL A 114 -13.87 -17.50 20.56
C VAL A 114 -14.94 -17.38 21.66
N LYS A 115 -14.56 -16.91 22.85
CA LYS A 115 -15.51 -16.79 23.99
C LYS A 115 -16.59 -15.73 23.71
N ARG A 116 -16.26 -14.61 23.07
CA ARG A 116 -17.26 -13.61 22.63
C ARG A 116 -18.27 -14.21 21.66
N LEU A 117 -17.76 -14.89 20.62
CA LEU A 117 -18.61 -15.48 19.58
C LEU A 117 -19.39 -16.70 20.08
N GLU A 118 -18.84 -17.51 21.02
CA GLU A 118 -19.58 -18.54 21.75
C GLU A 118 -20.82 -17.94 22.43
N LYS A 119 -20.62 -16.83 23.15
CA LYS A 119 -21.72 -16.13 23.84
C LYS A 119 -22.76 -15.57 22.86
N ALA A 120 -22.32 -15.05 21.71
CA ALA A 120 -23.21 -14.48 20.71
C ALA A 120 -24.00 -15.54 19.93
N TYR A 121 -23.37 -16.66 19.60
CA TYR A 121 -23.96 -17.67 18.71
C TYR A 121 -24.47 -18.94 19.40
N GLY A 122 -24.14 -19.16 20.66
CA GLY A 122 -24.51 -20.36 21.40
C GLY A 122 -23.83 -21.63 20.91
N ILE A 123 -22.64 -21.53 20.27
CA ILE A 123 -21.86 -22.67 19.74
C ILE A 123 -20.49 -22.66 20.39
N SER A 124 -19.92 -23.84 20.63
CA SER A 124 -18.61 -24.02 21.30
C SER A 124 -17.47 -24.32 20.32
N TYR A 125 -17.76 -24.57 19.07
CA TYR A 125 -16.78 -24.92 18.03
C TYR A 125 -17.02 -24.10 16.77
N PHE A 126 -15.94 -23.59 16.18
CA PHE A 126 -15.95 -22.79 14.95
C PHE A 126 -15.14 -23.54 13.89
N GLU A 127 -15.77 -23.93 12.78
CA GLU A 127 -15.14 -24.69 11.70
C GLU A 127 -14.15 -23.85 10.88
N GLU A 128 -14.33 -22.53 10.87
CA GLU A 128 -13.49 -21.56 10.15
C GLU A 128 -13.32 -21.89 8.65
N THR A 129 -14.40 -22.30 7.98
CA THR A 129 -14.43 -22.77 6.58
C THR A 129 -14.91 -21.71 5.60
N ALA A 130 -15.57 -20.64 6.06
CA ALA A 130 -16.13 -19.58 5.22
C ALA A 130 -15.17 -18.38 5.06
N ALA A 131 -15.71 -17.17 4.99
CA ALA A 131 -14.94 -15.95 4.72
C ALA A 131 -13.88 -15.67 5.80
N LYS A 132 -12.75 -15.15 5.36
CA LYS A 132 -11.63 -14.82 6.27
C LYS A 132 -11.71 -13.40 6.78
N HIS A 133 -11.85 -13.24 8.09
CA HIS A 133 -11.82 -11.98 8.82
C HIS A 133 -10.50 -11.87 9.62
N GLN A 134 -9.45 -11.44 8.98
CA GLN A 134 -8.14 -11.31 9.64
C GLN A 134 -8.21 -10.25 10.74
N ILE A 135 -8.18 -10.68 12.01
CA ILE A 135 -8.05 -9.79 13.15
C ILE A 135 -6.60 -9.30 13.22
N GLN A 136 -6.41 -7.98 13.28
CA GLN A 136 -5.12 -7.37 13.54
C GLN A 136 -5.15 -6.64 14.87
N PHE A 137 -4.07 -6.75 15.65
CA PHE A 137 -3.89 -5.95 16.85
C PHE A 137 -2.61 -5.12 16.80
N ALA A 138 -2.67 -3.95 17.37
CA ALA A 138 -1.51 -3.12 17.64
C ALA A 138 -1.54 -2.75 19.14
N ILE A 139 -0.48 -3.09 19.89
CA ILE A 139 -0.33 -2.65 21.28
C ILE A 139 0.81 -1.64 21.30
N HIS A 140 0.50 -0.39 21.67
CA HIS A 140 1.49 0.67 21.75
C HIS A 140 1.29 1.48 23.03
N LYS A 141 2.33 1.60 23.84
CA LYS A 141 2.28 2.30 25.17
C LYS A 141 1.13 1.81 26.04
N ASP A 142 0.98 0.49 26.12
CA ASP A 142 -0.07 -0.21 26.87
C ASP A 142 -1.51 0.10 26.44
N ILE A 143 -1.70 0.56 25.20
CA ILE A 143 -3.02 0.68 24.55
C ILE A 143 -3.10 -0.36 23.45
N ALA A 144 -4.05 -1.28 23.55
CA ALA A 144 -4.38 -2.23 22.51
C ALA A 144 -5.47 -1.66 21.62
N THR A 145 -5.26 -1.72 20.31
CA THR A 145 -6.29 -1.43 19.30
C THR A 145 -6.52 -2.68 18.45
N ILE A 146 -7.76 -3.05 18.28
CA ILE A 146 -8.16 -4.25 17.55
C ILE A 146 -8.83 -3.84 16.24
N TYR A 147 -8.39 -4.44 15.14
CA TYR A 147 -8.85 -4.14 13.79
C TYR A 147 -9.30 -5.40 13.05
N LEU A 148 -10.12 -5.21 12.02
CA LEU A 148 -10.35 -6.18 10.95
C LEU A 148 -9.69 -5.72 9.65
N ASP A 149 -8.92 -6.59 9.03
CA ASP A 149 -8.22 -6.31 7.77
C ASP A 149 -9.14 -6.55 6.57
N THR A 150 -9.61 -5.48 5.95
CA THR A 150 -10.50 -5.54 4.78
C THR A 150 -9.74 -5.82 3.48
N SER A 151 -8.46 -5.51 3.43
CA SER A 151 -7.63 -5.63 2.23
C SER A 151 -7.16 -7.06 1.98
N GLY A 152 -6.89 -7.84 3.04
CA GLY A 152 -6.33 -9.19 2.97
C GLY A 152 -4.84 -9.19 2.60
N VAL A 153 -4.53 -9.23 1.32
CA VAL A 153 -3.15 -9.00 0.82
C VAL A 153 -2.86 -7.51 0.86
N GLY A 154 -1.66 -7.10 1.30
CA GLY A 154 -1.29 -5.67 1.41
C GLY A 154 -1.50 -4.89 0.11
N LEU A 155 -1.86 -3.60 0.20
CA LEU A 155 -2.21 -2.77 -0.96
C LEU A 155 -1.03 -2.59 -1.93
N HIS A 156 0.22 -2.67 -1.47
CA HIS A 156 1.39 -2.66 -2.35
C HIS A 156 1.37 -3.77 -3.42
N LYS A 157 0.73 -4.92 -3.16
CA LYS A 157 0.56 -5.99 -4.15
C LYS A 157 -0.53 -5.64 -5.16
N ARG A 158 -0.22 -4.75 -6.13
CA ARG A 158 -1.17 -4.29 -7.18
C ARG A 158 -1.60 -5.38 -8.16
N GLY A 159 -0.85 -6.47 -8.25
CA GLY A 159 -1.12 -7.59 -9.17
C GLY A 159 -0.33 -7.57 -10.49
N TYR A 160 0.30 -6.46 -10.84
CA TYR A 160 1.09 -6.40 -12.08
C TYR A 160 2.48 -7.02 -11.94
N ARG A 161 3.08 -7.01 -10.73
CA ARG A 161 4.41 -7.54 -10.47
C ARG A 161 4.33 -8.95 -9.88
N ARG A 162 4.50 -9.98 -10.71
CA ARG A 162 4.59 -11.38 -10.25
C ARG A 162 6.00 -11.77 -9.86
N ASN A 163 7.00 -11.30 -10.64
CA ASN A 163 8.41 -11.47 -10.38
C ASN A 163 9.02 -10.10 -10.14
N SER A 164 10.04 -10.01 -9.32
CA SER A 164 10.78 -8.79 -9.04
C SER A 164 12.28 -9.12 -9.02
N ASN A 165 13.10 -8.14 -9.36
CA ASN A 165 14.52 -8.17 -9.05
C ASN A 165 14.72 -8.17 -7.53
N ASP A 166 15.94 -8.38 -7.07
CA ASP A 166 16.29 -8.29 -5.66
C ASP A 166 15.95 -6.88 -5.12
N ALA A 167 15.25 -6.84 -3.98
CA ALA A 167 14.88 -5.64 -3.23
C ALA A 167 14.19 -4.48 -4.01
N PRO A 168 13.08 -4.72 -4.76
CA PRO A 168 12.37 -3.65 -5.43
C PRO A 168 11.68 -2.72 -4.43
N ILE A 169 11.56 -1.43 -4.78
CA ILE A 169 10.77 -0.49 -3.98
C ILE A 169 9.30 -0.96 -3.89
N LYS A 170 8.70 -0.79 -2.70
CA LYS A 170 7.26 -1.07 -2.55
C LYS A 170 6.44 -0.10 -3.38
N GLU A 171 5.37 -0.59 -4.00
CA GLU A 171 4.48 0.21 -4.84
C GLU A 171 3.82 1.35 -4.06
N THR A 172 3.49 1.15 -2.79
CA THR A 172 2.90 2.19 -1.93
C THR A 172 3.89 3.33 -1.64
N LEU A 173 5.15 3.01 -1.42
CA LEU A 173 6.20 4.02 -1.25
C LEU A 173 6.48 4.75 -2.58
N ALA A 174 6.56 4.00 -3.69
CA ALA A 174 6.75 4.59 -5.02
C ALA A 174 5.62 5.55 -5.38
N ALA A 175 4.37 5.19 -5.09
CA ALA A 175 3.21 6.06 -5.30
C ALA A 175 3.32 7.36 -4.49
N GLY A 176 3.78 7.30 -3.24
CA GLY A 176 4.04 8.48 -2.41
C GLY A 176 5.12 9.39 -3.00
N ILE A 177 6.25 8.82 -3.46
CA ILE A 177 7.33 9.57 -4.12
C ILE A 177 6.82 10.22 -5.41
N VAL A 178 6.04 9.50 -6.21
CA VAL A 178 5.40 10.01 -7.44
C VAL A 178 4.45 11.17 -7.12
N ASP A 179 3.73 11.11 -5.99
CA ASP A 179 2.86 12.20 -5.56
C ASP A 179 3.66 13.44 -5.16
N LEU A 180 4.71 13.28 -4.36
CA LEU A 180 5.62 14.34 -3.94
C LEU A 180 6.38 14.96 -5.12
N ALA A 181 6.70 14.16 -6.16
CA ALA A 181 7.26 14.62 -7.43
C ALA A 181 6.25 15.39 -8.29
N ARG A 182 4.98 15.49 -7.87
CA ARG A 182 3.91 16.23 -8.55
C ARG A 182 3.64 15.76 -9.99
N VAL A 183 3.72 14.46 -10.23
CA VAL A 183 3.35 13.88 -11.53
C VAL A 183 1.88 14.18 -11.84
N ARG A 184 1.59 14.65 -13.08
CA ARG A 184 0.27 15.06 -13.59
C ARG A 184 -0.07 14.33 -14.89
N ALA A 185 -1.28 14.55 -15.39
CA ALA A 185 -1.80 13.90 -16.59
C ALA A 185 -0.99 14.17 -17.88
N ASP A 186 -0.24 15.26 -17.94
CA ASP A 186 0.59 15.70 -19.05
C ASP A 186 2.10 15.52 -18.81
N SER A 187 2.49 14.98 -17.67
CA SER A 187 3.90 14.84 -17.29
C SER A 187 4.65 13.85 -18.19
N VAL A 188 5.91 14.16 -18.42
CA VAL A 188 6.90 13.21 -18.94
C VAL A 188 7.77 12.74 -17.77
N VAL A 189 7.73 11.45 -17.48
CA VAL A 189 8.50 10.85 -16.38
C VAL A 189 9.62 9.99 -16.92
N VAL A 190 10.80 10.08 -16.30
CA VAL A 190 11.97 9.29 -16.68
C VAL A 190 12.52 8.55 -15.45
N ASP A 191 12.79 7.26 -15.63
CA ASP A 191 13.54 6.45 -14.67
C ASP A 191 14.76 5.85 -15.39
N PRO A 192 15.97 6.37 -15.17
CA PRO A 192 17.17 5.92 -15.86
C PRO A 192 17.76 4.61 -15.32
N MET A 193 17.16 4.01 -14.27
CA MET A 193 17.53 2.72 -13.68
C MET A 193 16.25 2.00 -13.24
N CYS A 194 15.38 1.69 -14.22
CA CYS A 194 13.98 1.39 -13.95
C CYS A 194 13.72 0.02 -13.30
N GLY A 195 14.66 -0.91 -13.34
CA GLY A 195 14.54 -2.23 -12.74
C GLY A 195 13.24 -2.93 -13.16
N SER A 196 12.29 -3.09 -12.23
CA SER A 196 10.97 -3.68 -12.50
C SER A 196 9.90 -2.69 -13.00
N GLY A 197 10.25 -1.41 -13.18
CA GLY A 197 9.38 -0.35 -13.71
C GLY A 197 8.40 0.24 -12.72
N THR A 198 8.62 0.08 -11.42
CA THR A 198 7.64 0.48 -10.39
C THR A 198 7.30 1.97 -10.47
N PHE A 199 8.29 2.86 -10.51
CA PHE A 199 8.04 4.30 -10.62
C PHE A 199 7.28 4.70 -11.88
N LEU A 200 7.63 4.10 -13.01
CA LEU A 200 6.97 4.40 -14.28
C LEU A 200 5.50 3.97 -14.28
N ILE A 201 5.21 2.79 -13.70
CA ILE A 201 3.86 2.25 -13.62
C ILE A 201 3.00 3.04 -12.63
N GLU A 202 3.51 3.33 -11.41
CA GLU A 202 2.78 4.12 -10.43
C GLU A 202 2.58 5.58 -10.92
N SER A 203 3.53 6.15 -11.67
CA SER A 203 3.38 7.44 -12.35
C SER A 203 2.25 7.41 -13.38
N ALA A 204 2.19 6.35 -14.19
CA ALA A 204 1.12 6.16 -15.16
C ALA A 204 -0.24 5.96 -14.48
N TYR A 205 -0.30 5.21 -13.37
CA TYR A 205 -1.53 5.03 -12.60
C TYR A 205 -2.07 6.37 -12.10
N LYS A 206 -1.20 7.21 -11.50
CA LYS A 206 -1.59 8.54 -11.06
C LYS A 206 -2.04 9.44 -12.20
N ALA A 207 -1.23 9.55 -13.26
CA ALA A 207 -1.48 10.43 -14.39
C ALA A 207 -2.77 10.09 -15.16
N LEU A 208 -3.03 8.79 -15.34
CA LEU A 208 -4.19 8.28 -16.08
C LEU A 208 -5.40 7.98 -15.21
N LYS A 209 -5.36 8.30 -13.92
CA LYS A 209 -6.41 8.01 -12.92
C LYS A 209 -6.79 6.53 -12.87
N VAL A 210 -5.81 5.65 -12.93
CA VAL A 210 -6.03 4.20 -12.76
C VAL A 210 -6.00 3.87 -11.26
N ALA A 211 -7.11 3.38 -10.74
CA ALA A 211 -7.17 2.95 -9.34
C ALA A 211 -6.22 1.76 -9.09
N PRO A 212 -5.27 1.84 -8.14
CA PRO A 212 -4.26 0.80 -7.93
C PRO A 212 -4.84 -0.57 -7.57
N GLY A 213 -6.02 -0.57 -6.92
CA GLY A 213 -6.72 -1.79 -6.49
C GLY A 213 -7.60 -2.43 -7.55
N LEU A 214 -7.76 -1.82 -8.74
CA LEU A 214 -8.75 -2.22 -9.73
C LEU A 214 -8.60 -3.65 -10.24
N ARG A 215 -7.36 -4.17 -10.28
CA ARG A 215 -7.03 -5.49 -10.85
C ARG A 215 -6.79 -6.57 -9.79
N ARG A 216 -7.28 -6.37 -8.57
CA ARG A 216 -7.13 -7.31 -7.46
C ARG A 216 -8.44 -7.48 -6.71
N ASN A 217 -8.52 -8.54 -5.91
CA ASN A 217 -9.62 -8.78 -4.97
C ASN A 217 -9.20 -8.41 -3.55
N PHE A 218 -10.18 -8.13 -2.70
CA PHE A 218 -10.00 -7.78 -1.29
C PHE A 218 -10.72 -8.81 -0.40
N ALA A 219 -10.21 -9.02 0.81
CA ALA A 219 -10.81 -9.99 1.73
C ALA A 219 -12.27 -9.65 2.04
N ALA A 220 -12.57 -8.38 2.23
CA ALA A 220 -13.89 -7.90 2.60
C ALA A 220 -14.94 -7.96 1.47
N GLU A 221 -14.55 -8.27 0.24
CA GLU A 221 -15.51 -8.58 -0.84
C GLU A 221 -16.33 -9.86 -0.55
N GLN A 222 -15.80 -10.76 0.29
CA GLN A 222 -16.45 -11.99 0.67
C GLN A 222 -17.27 -11.88 1.96
N TRP A 223 -17.29 -10.71 2.62
CA TRP A 223 -17.99 -10.52 3.88
C TRP A 223 -19.45 -10.20 3.65
N SER A 224 -20.34 -11.04 4.17
CA SER A 224 -21.79 -10.88 4.00
C SER A 224 -22.37 -9.59 4.56
N GLN A 225 -21.65 -8.96 5.49
CA GLN A 225 -22.04 -7.69 6.12
C GLN A 225 -21.82 -6.48 5.21
N ILE A 226 -20.97 -6.62 4.18
CA ILE A 226 -20.68 -5.53 3.23
C ILE A 226 -21.47 -5.78 1.94
N PRO A 227 -22.39 -4.88 1.56
CA PRO A 227 -23.16 -5.03 0.35
C PRO A 227 -22.27 -5.17 -0.90
N GLU A 228 -22.54 -6.17 -1.73
CA GLU A 228 -21.82 -6.38 -3.01
C GLU A 228 -21.91 -5.13 -3.90
N THR A 229 -23.02 -4.39 -3.79
CA THR A 229 -23.24 -3.13 -4.54
C THR A 229 -22.20 -2.08 -4.23
N ALA A 230 -21.66 -2.00 -3.01
CA ALA A 230 -20.59 -1.06 -2.66
C ALA A 230 -19.33 -1.33 -3.50
N TRP A 231 -18.92 -2.59 -3.62
CA TRP A 231 -17.77 -2.99 -4.43
C TRP A 231 -18.01 -2.80 -5.94
N ARG A 232 -19.19 -3.22 -6.41
CA ARG A 232 -19.57 -3.08 -7.82
C ARG A 232 -19.57 -1.62 -8.26
N ASN A 233 -20.19 -0.73 -7.49
CA ASN A 233 -20.25 0.69 -7.79
C ASN A 233 -18.87 1.34 -7.74
N ALA A 234 -18.06 1.03 -6.73
CA ALA A 234 -16.70 1.54 -6.61
C ALA A 234 -15.79 1.10 -7.78
N ARG A 235 -15.95 -0.15 -8.26
CA ARG A 235 -15.22 -0.65 -9.44
C ARG A 235 -15.69 0.01 -10.74
N ALA A 236 -16.99 0.21 -10.90
CA ALA A 236 -17.54 0.91 -12.07
C ALA A 236 -17.02 2.36 -12.14
N GLU A 237 -17.10 3.10 -11.03
CA GLU A 237 -16.55 4.46 -10.93
C GLU A 237 -15.05 4.50 -11.24
N ALA A 238 -14.28 3.51 -10.74
CA ALA A 238 -12.85 3.42 -11.00
C ALA A 238 -12.53 3.12 -12.47
N MET A 239 -13.35 2.32 -13.15
CA MET A 239 -13.20 2.05 -14.59
C MET A 239 -13.52 3.27 -15.44
N ASP A 240 -14.58 3.99 -15.10
CA ASP A 240 -15.02 5.19 -15.82
C ASP A 240 -14.06 6.38 -15.65
N ALA A 241 -13.37 6.44 -14.51
CA ALA A 241 -12.39 7.49 -14.21
C ALA A 241 -11.11 7.40 -15.06
N ILE A 242 -10.82 6.25 -15.70
CA ILE A 242 -9.55 6.04 -16.43
C ILE A 242 -9.45 6.99 -17.64
N ASP A 243 -8.47 7.88 -17.61
CA ASP A 243 -8.11 8.73 -18.74
C ASP A 243 -7.24 7.97 -19.76
N ARG A 244 -7.87 7.32 -20.72
CA ARG A 244 -7.17 6.54 -21.76
C ARG A 244 -6.46 7.41 -22.80
N GLN A 245 -6.86 8.67 -22.94
CA GLN A 245 -6.31 9.59 -23.94
C GLN A 245 -5.26 10.55 -23.35
N GLY A 246 -5.05 10.52 -22.04
CA GLY A 246 -4.09 11.38 -21.34
C GLY A 246 -2.74 11.48 -22.04
N ALA A 247 -2.15 12.69 -22.04
CA ALA A 247 -0.89 13.00 -22.73
C ALA A 247 0.37 12.42 -22.02
N PHE A 248 0.21 11.78 -20.87
CA PHE A 248 1.31 11.20 -20.08
C PHE A 248 2.21 10.28 -20.91
N LYS A 249 3.51 10.42 -20.69
CA LYS A 249 4.55 9.55 -21.27
C LYS A 249 5.57 9.20 -20.19
N ALA A 250 6.10 7.98 -20.24
CA ALA A 250 7.18 7.57 -19.37
C ALA A 250 8.30 6.87 -20.15
N PHE A 251 9.53 7.13 -19.76
CA PHE A 251 10.74 6.56 -20.36
C PHE A 251 11.52 5.81 -19.28
N GLY A 252 11.78 4.55 -19.51
CA GLY A 252 12.59 3.71 -18.65
C GLY A 252 13.88 3.28 -19.32
N PHE A 253 14.97 3.32 -18.58
CA PHE A 253 16.24 2.80 -19.01
C PHE A 253 16.81 1.89 -17.95
N ASP A 254 17.51 0.86 -18.36
CA ASP A 254 18.29 -0.01 -17.49
C ASP A 254 19.47 -0.57 -18.25
N VAL A 255 20.56 -0.88 -17.56
CA VAL A 255 21.73 -1.53 -18.18
C VAL A 255 21.46 -3.01 -18.43
N ASP A 256 20.59 -3.62 -17.63
CA ASP A 256 20.19 -5.02 -17.70
C ASP A 256 18.98 -5.19 -18.65
N ASP A 257 19.15 -6.00 -19.68
CA ASP A 257 18.11 -6.33 -20.66
C ASP A 257 16.95 -7.13 -20.01
N ILE A 258 17.25 -7.95 -19.00
CA ILE A 258 16.23 -8.68 -18.23
C ILE A 258 15.33 -7.70 -17.48
N ALA A 259 15.90 -6.67 -16.87
CA ALA A 259 15.14 -5.60 -16.20
C ALA A 259 14.26 -4.83 -17.20
N VAL A 260 14.78 -4.53 -18.38
CA VAL A 260 14.02 -3.88 -19.46
C VAL A 260 12.80 -4.71 -19.87
N GLU A 261 12.98 -6.01 -20.09
CA GLU A 261 11.90 -6.90 -20.47
C GLU A 261 10.90 -7.10 -19.30
N LEU A 262 11.39 -7.21 -18.07
CA LEU A 262 10.55 -7.27 -16.88
C LEU A 262 9.66 -6.03 -16.76
N THR A 263 10.22 -4.83 -16.95
CA THR A 263 9.47 -3.57 -16.94
C THR A 263 8.38 -3.54 -18.02
N ARG A 264 8.68 -3.96 -19.24
CA ARG A 264 7.69 -4.04 -20.33
C ARG A 264 6.54 -5.00 -19.97
N ASN A 265 6.87 -6.16 -19.44
CA ASN A 265 5.89 -7.17 -19.03
C ASN A 265 5.00 -6.68 -17.88
N ASN A 266 5.58 -6.03 -16.88
CA ASN A 266 4.84 -5.44 -15.77
C ASN A 266 3.92 -4.31 -16.25
N ALA A 267 4.40 -3.41 -17.09
CA ALA A 267 3.61 -2.33 -17.68
C ALA A 267 2.42 -2.86 -18.51
N LYS A 268 2.63 -3.93 -19.28
CA LYS A 268 1.55 -4.61 -20.03
C LYS A 268 0.51 -5.19 -19.07
N LYS A 269 0.92 -5.90 -18.02
CA LYS A 269 0.01 -6.43 -17.00
C LYS A 269 -0.73 -5.32 -16.24
N ALA A 270 -0.05 -4.20 -15.96
CA ALA A 270 -0.66 -3.01 -15.37
C ALA A 270 -1.68 -2.31 -16.31
N GLY A 271 -1.64 -2.60 -17.61
CA GLY A 271 -2.51 -1.98 -18.62
C GLY A 271 -2.08 -0.58 -19.03
N VAL A 272 -0.83 -0.21 -18.79
CA VAL A 272 -0.25 1.10 -19.11
C VAL A 272 0.91 1.02 -20.11
N GLY A 273 1.16 -0.14 -20.69
CA GLY A 273 2.31 -0.40 -21.56
C GLY A 273 2.41 0.53 -22.77
N SER A 274 1.29 1.02 -23.31
CA SER A 274 1.28 1.98 -24.43
C SER A 274 1.81 3.37 -24.07
N LYS A 275 1.90 3.70 -22.79
CA LYS A 275 2.41 4.99 -22.28
C LYS A 275 3.89 4.94 -21.89
N LEU A 276 4.49 3.74 -21.89
CA LEU A 276 5.87 3.52 -21.46
C LEU A 276 6.75 3.13 -22.67
N THR A 277 7.89 3.81 -22.78
CA THR A 277 8.97 3.44 -23.71
C THR A 277 10.16 2.99 -22.88
N VAL A 278 10.56 1.72 -23.01
CA VAL A 278 11.66 1.15 -22.21
C VAL A 278 12.76 0.63 -23.11
N LYS A 279 14.01 1.02 -22.82
CA LYS A 279 15.19 0.66 -23.64
C LYS A 279 16.37 0.28 -22.74
N GLN A 280 17.22 -0.62 -23.25
CA GLN A 280 18.49 -0.91 -22.60
C GLN A 280 19.44 0.28 -22.82
N GLN A 281 19.96 0.85 -21.73
CA GLN A 281 20.90 1.97 -21.77
C GLN A 281 21.60 2.12 -20.44
N ASP A 282 22.93 2.28 -20.48
CA ASP A 282 23.74 2.64 -19.31
C ASP A 282 23.52 4.12 -18.95
N ILE A 283 23.52 4.42 -17.64
CA ILE A 283 23.36 5.79 -17.11
C ILE A 283 24.38 6.78 -17.65
N SER A 284 25.61 6.33 -17.98
CA SER A 284 26.65 7.17 -18.58
C SER A 284 26.26 7.74 -19.94
N LYS A 285 25.32 7.12 -20.64
CA LYS A 285 24.78 7.56 -21.94
C LYS A 285 23.47 8.35 -21.79
N TYR A 286 22.95 8.50 -20.57
CA TYR A 286 21.71 9.21 -20.33
C TYR A 286 21.88 10.71 -20.60
N SER A 287 20.91 11.27 -21.29
CA SER A 287 20.75 12.70 -21.49
C SER A 287 19.38 13.13 -20.98
N GLN A 288 19.34 14.19 -20.19
CA GLN A 288 18.11 14.68 -19.60
C GLN A 288 17.11 15.11 -20.68
N ILE A 289 15.87 14.62 -20.58
CA ILE A 289 14.76 15.06 -21.45
C ILE A 289 14.22 16.37 -20.87
N GLU A 290 14.17 17.41 -21.67
CA GLU A 290 13.71 18.72 -21.22
C GLU A 290 12.25 18.66 -20.75
N GLY A 291 11.96 19.34 -19.61
CA GLY A 291 10.62 19.34 -19.00
C GLY A 291 10.19 18.02 -18.34
N SER A 292 11.06 17.01 -18.30
CA SER A 292 10.75 15.75 -17.64
C SER A 292 10.98 15.77 -16.14
N ILE A 293 10.23 14.92 -15.43
CA ILE A 293 10.44 14.58 -14.03
C ILE A 293 11.27 13.30 -14.00
N THR A 294 12.49 13.37 -13.44
CA THR A 294 13.32 12.18 -13.27
C THR A 294 13.15 11.64 -11.86
N ILE A 295 12.77 10.37 -11.75
CA ILE A 295 12.63 9.63 -10.49
C ILE A 295 13.46 8.36 -10.61
N VAL A 296 14.33 8.11 -9.65
CA VAL A 296 15.25 6.96 -9.69
C VAL A 296 15.45 6.37 -8.31
N ASN A 297 15.52 5.04 -8.25
CA ASN A 297 15.96 4.28 -7.08
C ASN A 297 17.24 3.52 -7.45
N PRO A 298 18.41 4.14 -7.29
CA PRO A 298 19.67 3.51 -7.69
C PRO A 298 20.00 2.34 -6.75
N PRO A 299 20.78 1.35 -7.21
CA PRO A 299 21.31 0.33 -6.33
C PRO A 299 22.22 0.97 -5.28
N TYR A 300 22.03 0.61 -4.01
CA TYR A 300 22.82 1.10 -2.88
C TYR A 300 23.59 -0.05 -2.21
N GLY A 301 24.73 0.32 -1.57
CA GLY A 301 25.68 -0.63 -0.98
C GLY A 301 25.06 -1.58 0.05
N GLU A 302 25.76 -2.66 0.37
CA GLU A 302 25.45 -3.79 1.24
C GLU A 302 24.53 -4.89 0.66
N ARG A 303 23.68 -4.60 -0.34
CA ARG A 303 22.78 -5.62 -0.92
C ARG A 303 22.97 -5.89 -2.40
N MET A 304 23.53 -4.93 -3.15
CA MET A 304 23.56 -5.00 -4.62
C MET A 304 24.89 -4.59 -5.25
N LEU A 305 25.76 -3.83 -4.56
CA LEU A 305 27.03 -3.35 -5.07
C LEU A 305 28.09 -3.26 -3.96
N GLU A 306 29.36 -3.44 -4.34
CA GLU A 306 30.51 -3.04 -3.49
C GLU A 306 30.49 -1.51 -3.29
N ILE A 307 30.95 -1.02 -2.12
CA ILE A 307 30.91 0.42 -1.77
C ILE A 307 31.55 1.30 -2.85
N LYS A 308 32.71 0.86 -3.39
CA LYS A 308 33.43 1.60 -4.46
C LYS A 308 32.63 1.68 -5.75
N GLU A 309 31.94 0.60 -6.12
CA GLU A 309 31.09 0.57 -7.32
C GLU A 309 29.87 1.49 -7.16
N ALA A 310 29.27 1.52 -5.97
CA ALA A 310 28.19 2.44 -5.65
C ALA A 310 28.65 3.90 -5.73
N GLU A 311 29.83 4.24 -5.19
CA GLU A 311 30.39 5.60 -5.27
C GLU A 311 30.65 6.03 -6.72
N GLU A 312 31.19 5.16 -7.56
CA GLU A 312 31.40 5.43 -8.99
C GLU A 312 30.08 5.64 -9.73
N LEU A 313 29.07 4.82 -9.42
CA LEU A 313 27.73 4.96 -9.97
C LEU A 313 27.13 6.32 -9.61
N TYR A 314 27.19 6.72 -8.34
CA TYR A 314 26.67 8.01 -7.89
C TYR A 314 27.42 9.21 -8.52
N LYS A 315 28.73 9.10 -8.74
CA LYS A 315 29.47 10.12 -9.50
C LYS A 315 28.97 10.25 -10.93
N LYS A 316 28.77 9.11 -11.64
CA LYS A 316 28.19 9.10 -12.99
C LYS A 316 26.78 9.68 -13.00
N MET A 317 25.93 9.30 -12.03
CA MET A 317 24.58 9.86 -11.87
C MET A 317 24.61 11.37 -11.69
N GLY A 318 25.46 11.87 -10.79
CA GLY A 318 25.63 13.31 -10.55
C GLY A 318 25.96 14.08 -11.81
N GLN A 319 26.88 13.55 -12.64
CA GLN A 319 27.25 14.16 -13.92
C GLN A 319 26.11 14.20 -14.94
N ARG A 320 25.25 13.19 -14.96
CA ARG A 320 24.19 13.03 -15.96
C ARG A 320 22.85 13.64 -15.54
N LEU A 321 22.50 13.53 -14.28
CA LEU A 321 21.23 14.05 -13.73
C LEU A 321 21.38 15.50 -13.30
N CYS A 322 22.64 15.97 -13.04
CA CYS A 322 22.96 17.29 -12.52
C CYS A 322 24.03 18.02 -13.36
N PRO A 323 23.82 18.22 -14.68
CA PRO A 323 24.87 18.77 -15.55
C PRO A 323 25.19 20.25 -15.32
N SER A 324 24.38 21.06 -14.62
CA SER A 324 24.66 22.46 -14.30
C SER A 324 24.19 22.85 -12.91
N LYS A 325 24.92 23.78 -12.26
CA LYS A 325 24.57 24.32 -10.93
C LYS A 325 23.37 25.27 -10.94
N GLU A 326 22.89 25.69 -12.10
CA GLU A 326 21.86 26.74 -12.26
C GLU A 326 20.42 26.25 -12.35
N LYS A 327 20.18 24.97 -12.44
CA LYS A 327 18.78 24.46 -12.48
C LYS A 327 18.33 24.05 -11.08
N ASP A 328 17.33 24.78 -10.57
CA ASP A 328 16.64 24.45 -9.33
C ASP A 328 16.14 23.00 -9.35
N ARG A 329 16.58 22.20 -8.39
CA ARG A 329 16.31 20.77 -8.33
C ARG A 329 15.75 20.42 -6.98
N LYS A 330 14.53 19.96 -6.99
CA LYS A 330 13.95 19.30 -5.85
C LYS A 330 14.40 17.84 -5.86
N SER A 331 15.40 17.51 -5.05
CA SER A 331 15.69 16.13 -4.70
C SER A 331 14.68 15.68 -3.64
N VAL A 332 13.91 14.64 -3.92
CA VAL A 332 13.12 13.91 -2.94
C VAL A 332 13.93 12.65 -2.63
N VAL A 333 14.59 12.64 -1.49
CA VAL A 333 15.35 11.48 -0.96
C VAL A 333 14.46 10.73 0.00
#